data_205f89889b079aee34c7fa6ee4ec733f
#
_entry.id   205f89889b079aee34c7fa6ee4ec733f
#
_cell.length_a   1.000
_cell.length_b   1.000
_cell.length_c   1.000
_cell.angle_alpha   90.00
_cell.angle_beta   90.00
_cell.angle_gamma   90.00
#
_symmetry.space_group_name_H-M   'P 1'
#
loop_
_entity.id
_entity.type
_entity.pdbx_description
1 polymer ?
#
loop_
_entity_poly.entity_id
_entity_poly.type
_entity_poly.pdbx_seq_one_letter_code
_entity_poly.pdbx_strand_id
1 'polypeptide(L)'
;MDLHNSYPGLSDLRKGAKKRIPPFVWEYLDSGTGDERAKSRNRTRLDQIGLLPSVLHGEFEPDLSTTFLGQKLPLPFGISPIGMSGLIWPNAEKLLAQAGASLGIPYTL
;
A
#
# COMPACT_ATOMS: atom_id res chain seq x y z
N MET A 1 7.26 18.54 -5.82
CA MET A 1 7.50 18.12 -4.41
C MET A 1 8.16 16.76 -4.47
N ASP A 2 9.37 16.63 -4.00
CA ASP A 2 10.07 15.34 -3.97
C ASP A 2 9.55 14.54 -2.76
N LEU A 3 8.74 13.52 -3.06
CA LEU A 3 8.10 12.69 -2.03
C LEU A 3 9.13 11.86 -1.24
N HIS A 4 10.22 11.42 -1.88
CA HIS A 4 11.25 10.63 -1.22
C HIS A 4 12.02 11.44 -0.17
N ASN A 5 12.31 12.70 -0.45
CA ASN A 5 12.96 13.57 0.51
C ASN A 5 12.04 14.02 1.65
N SER A 6 10.73 14.18 1.35
CA SER A 6 9.75 14.62 2.34
C SER A 6 9.21 13.48 3.23
N TYR A 7 9.17 12.27 2.69
CA TYR A 7 8.61 11.09 3.34
C TYR A 7 9.46 9.85 3.02
N PRO A 8 10.62 9.70 3.66
CA PRO A 8 11.54 8.59 3.38
C PRO A 8 10.98 7.22 3.75
N GLY A 9 9.97 7.14 4.62
CA GLY A 9 9.33 5.90 5.01
C GLY A 9 7.81 5.99 5.15
N LEU A 10 7.14 4.84 5.14
CA LEU A 10 5.68 4.76 5.34
C LEU A 10 5.22 5.35 6.67
N SER A 11 6.05 5.26 7.71
CA SER A 11 5.77 5.88 9.01
C SER A 11 5.68 7.40 8.93
N ASP A 12 6.42 8.04 8.03
CA ASP A 12 6.41 9.48 7.86
C ASP A 12 5.17 9.93 7.07
N LEU A 13 4.77 9.15 6.06
CA LEU A 13 3.48 9.33 5.39
C LEU A 13 2.32 9.22 6.38
N ARG A 14 2.33 8.21 7.27
CA ARG A 14 1.31 8.03 8.31
C ARG A 14 1.25 9.23 9.25
N LYS A 15 2.39 9.75 9.71
CA LYS A 15 2.45 10.96 10.56
C LYS A 15 1.92 12.19 9.83
N GLY A 16 2.24 12.33 8.54
CA GLY A 16 1.75 13.41 7.68
C GLY A 16 0.24 13.34 7.46
N ALA A 17 -0.28 12.15 7.19
CA ALA A 17 -1.71 11.90 7.00
C ALA A 17 -2.51 12.22 8.27
N LYS A 18 -2.04 11.75 9.45
CA LYS A 18 -2.69 12.02 10.74
C LYS A 18 -2.91 13.52 11.02
N LYS A 19 -2.03 14.38 10.52
CA LYS A 19 -2.15 15.84 10.70
C LYS A 19 -3.19 16.48 9.77
N ARG A 20 -3.59 15.80 8.70
CA ARG A 20 -4.46 16.33 7.64
C ARG A 20 -5.87 15.74 7.67
N ILE A 21 -5.99 14.51 8.13
CA ILE A 21 -7.25 13.76 8.18
C ILE A 21 -7.99 14.14 9.47
N PRO A 22 -9.31 14.42 9.42
CA PRO A 22 -10.09 14.69 10.62
C PRO A 22 -9.98 13.54 11.64
N PRO A 23 -9.94 13.81 12.95
CA PRO A 23 -9.68 12.79 13.98
C PRO A 23 -10.60 11.58 13.90
N PHE A 24 -11.90 11.74 13.67
CA PHE A 24 -12.87 10.63 13.58
C PHE A 24 -12.63 9.75 12.34
N VAL A 25 -12.20 10.36 11.22
CA VAL A 25 -11.85 9.61 9.99
C VAL A 25 -10.52 8.89 10.19
N TRP A 26 -9.59 9.54 10.87
CA TRP A 26 -8.31 8.92 11.22
C TRP A 26 -8.51 7.69 12.11
N GLU A 27 -9.39 7.79 13.10
CA GLU A 27 -9.72 6.67 13.99
C GLU A 27 -10.26 5.48 13.19
N TYR A 28 -11.16 5.72 12.25
CA TYR A 28 -11.66 4.69 11.35
C TYR A 28 -10.54 4.04 10.51
N LEU A 29 -9.67 4.85 9.94
CA LEU A 29 -8.61 4.36 9.04
C LEU A 29 -7.51 3.59 9.78
N ASP A 30 -7.11 4.08 10.95
CA ASP A 30 -5.89 3.63 11.64
C ASP A 30 -6.18 2.61 12.74
N SER A 31 -7.42 2.46 13.19
CA SER A 31 -7.78 1.50 14.24
C SER A 31 -7.92 0.07 13.71
N GLY A 32 -7.76 -0.88 14.62
CA GLY A 32 -8.10 -2.28 14.41
C GLY A 32 -9.26 -2.70 15.33
N THR A 33 -9.80 -3.89 15.10
CA THR A 33 -10.90 -4.44 15.89
C THR A 33 -10.41 -4.92 17.27
N GLY A 34 -11.20 -4.63 18.30
CA GLY A 34 -10.95 -5.04 19.68
C GLY A 34 -9.60 -4.53 20.20
N ASP A 35 -8.81 -5.39 20.81
CA ASP A 35 -7.48 -5.06 21.36
C ASP A 35 -6.39 -4.88 20.31
N GLU A 36 -6.75 -4.76 19.03
CA GLU A 36 -5.82 -4.60 17.88
C GLU A 36 -4.74 -5.71 17.76
N ARG A 37 -4.94 -6.86 18.38
CA ARG A 37 -3.96 -7.95 18.36
C ARG A 37 -3.66 -8.47 16.96
N ALA A 38 -4.68 -8.56 16.10
CA ALA A 38 -4.50 -9.00 14.71
C ALA A 38 -3.67 -7.99 13.91
N LYS A 39 -3.96 -6.71 14.05
CA LYS A 39 -3.22 -5.61 13.43
C LYS A 39 -1.74 -5.65 13.85
N SER A 40 -1.47 -5.73 15.15
CA SER A 40 -0.10 -5.82 15.69
C SER A 40 0.63 -7.07 15.20
N ARG A 41 -0.04 -8.24 15.20
CA ARG A 41 0.53 -9.49 14.69
C ARG A 41 0.84 -9.42 13.20
N ASN A 42 -0.04 -8.84 12.39
CA ASN A 42 0.19 -8.68 10.96
C ASN A 42 1.45 -7.85 10.71
N ARG A 43 1.63 -6.76 11.43
CA ARG A 43 2.84 -5.95 11.32
C ARG A 43 4.09 -6.73 11.72
N THR A 44 4.04 -7.40 12.87
CA THR A 44 5.17 -8.23 13.35
C THR A 44 5.55 -9.31 12.33
N ARG A 45 4.55 -9.95 11.69
CA ARG A 45 4.82 -10.99 10.69
C ARG A 45 5.46 -10.43 9.42
N LEU A 46 5.04 -9.26 8.96
CA LEU A 46 5.70 -8.58 7.84
C LEU A 46 7.14 -8.19 8.18
N ASP A 47 7.38 -7.67 9.38
CA ASP A 47 8.72 -7.26 9.83
C ASP A 47 9.68 -8.46 10.02
N GLN A 48 9.16 -9.68 10.14
CA GLN A 48 9.95 -10.92 10.20
C GLN A 48 10.40 -11.44 8.82
N ILE A 49 9.85 -10.88 7.72
CA ILE A 49 10.26 -11.26 6.36
C ILE A 49 11.56 -10.54 6.04
N GLY A 50 12.64 -11.27 5.98
CA GLY A 50 13.95 -10.76 5.57
C GLY A 50 14.23 -11.06 4.09
N LEU A 51 14.88 -10.13 3.42
CA LEU A 51 15.40 -10.36 2.07
C LEU A 51 16.87 -10.78 2.19
N LEU A 52 17.21 -11.94 1.63
CA LEU A 52 18.58 -12.38 1.53
C LEU A 52 19.20 -11.79 0.26
N PRO A 53 20.14 -10.84 0.36
CA PRO A 53 20.78 -10.29 -0.83
C PRO A 53 21.67 -11.36 -1.49
N SER A 54 21.62 -11.41 -2.81
CA SER A 54 22.53 -12.21 -3.61
C SER A 54 23.34 -11.28 -4.53
N VAL A 55 24.65 -11.48 -4.57
CA VAL A 55 25.56 -10.61 -5.29
C VAL A 55 26.36 -11.40 -6.33
N LEU A 56 27.03 -10.71 -7.26
CA LEU A 56 27.87 -11.30 -8.31
C LEU A 56 27.13 -12.12 -9.37
N HIS A 57 25.84 -11.79 -9.61
CA HIS A 57 25.02 -12.43 -10.66
C HIS A 57 24.93 -11.62 -11.96
N GLY A 58 25.67 -10.50 -12.05
CA GLY A 58 25.54 -9.56 -13.18
C GLY A 58 24.28 -8.68 -13.09
N GLU A 59 24.06 -7.92 -14.15
CA GLU A 59 22.83 -7.12 -14.31
C GLU A 59 21.73 -7.99 -14.91
N PHE A 60 20.51 -7.87 -14.39
CA PHE A 60 19.33 -8.52 -14.95
C PHE A 60 18.10 -7.64 -14.75
N GLU A 61 17.16 -7.72 -15.68
CA GLU A 61 15.84 -7.10 -15.55
C GLU A 61 14.88 -8.16 -14.98
N PRO A 62 14.33 -7.95 -13.78
CA PRO A 62 13.40 -8.91 -13.19
C PRO A 62 12.06 -8.92 -13.93
N ASP A 63 11.57 -10.09 -14.29
CA ASP A 63 10.17 -10.25 -14.73
C ASP A 63 9.25 -10.26 -13.50
N LEU A 64 8.48 -9.20 -13.33
CA LEU A 64 7.52 -9.04 -12.25
C LEU A 64 6.11 -9.51 -12.63
N SER A 65 5.91 -10.00 -13.85
CA SER A 65 4.60 -10.45 -14.31
C SER A 65 4.11 -11.66 -13.55
N THR A 66 2.80 -11.74 -13.37
CA THR A 66 2.14 -12.86 -12.70
C THR A 66 0.78 -13.16 -13.32
N THR A 67 0.21 -14.30 -12.97
CA THR A 67 -1.19 -14.62 -13.33
C THR A 67 -2.02 -14.69 -12.06
N PHE A 68 -3.07 -13.88 -11.99
CA PHE A 68 -4.01 -13.86 -10.89
C PHE A 68 -5.44 -13.98 -11.41
N LEU A 69 -6.19 -14.97 -10.90
CA LEU A 69 -7.56 -15.30 -11.34
C LEU A 69 -7.70 -15.44 -12.87
N GLY A 70 -6.70 -16.05 -13.52
CA GLY A 70 -6.69 -16.26 -14.96
C GLY A 70 -6.29 -15.04 -15.80
N GLN A 71 -6.01 -13.89 -15.18
CA GLN A 71 -5.55 -12.69 -15.85
C GLN A 71 -4.04 -12.50 -15.68
N LYS A 72 -3.36 -12.19 -16.78
CA LYS A 72 -1.93 -11.85 -16.76
C LYS A 72 -1.77 -10.39 -16.32
N LEU A 73 -1.00 -10.19 -15.27
CA LEU A 73 -0.71 -8.88 -14.69
C LEU A 73 0.78 -8.56 -14.84
N PRO A 74 1.14 -7.30 -15.11
CA PRO A 74 2.54 -6.89 -15.22
C PRO A 74 3.26 -6.83 -13.86
N LEU A 75 2.52 -6.74 -12.75
CA LEU A 75 3.06 -6.64 -11.39
C LEU A 75 2.34 -7.63 -10.44
N PRO A 76 3.05 -8.20 -9.44
CA PRO A 76 2.50 -9.23 -8.56
C PRO A 76 1.71 -8.66 -7.36
N PHE A 77 1.06 -7.52 -7.54
CA PHE A 77 0.23 -6.88 -6.51
C PHE A 77 -0.91 -6.08 -7.15
N GLY A 78 -1.87 -5.70 -6.32
CA GLY A 78 -2.98 -4.85 -6.69
C GLY A 78 -3.31 -3.85 -5.58
N ILE A 79 -4.27 -2.99 -5.81
CA ILE A 79 -4.77 -2.02 -4.85
C ILE A 79 -5.97 -2.63 -4.14
N SER A 80 -5.85 -2.85 -2.84
CA SER A 80 -6.91 -3.41 -2.00
C SER A 80 -8.04 -2.39 -1.76
N PRO A 81 -9.27 -2.84 -1.44
CA PRO A 81 -10.37 -1.94 -1.12
C PRO A 81 -10.10 -1.21 0.19
N ILE A 82 -10.49 0.07 0.23
CA ILE A 82 -10.47 0.90 1.43
C ILE A 82 -11.87 1.48 1.59
N GLY A 83 -12.58 1.04 2.63
CA GLY A 83 -13.91 1.53 2.91
C GLY A 83 -13.92 3.04 3.13
N MET A 84 -14.91 3.73 2.54
CA MET A 84 -15.08 5.17 2.67
C MET A 84 -13.85 6.00 2.29
N SER A 85 -13.10 5.57 1.27
CA SER A 85 -11.86 6.24 0.88
C SER A 85 -12.07 7.70 0.47
N GLY A 86 -13.22 8.05 -0.12
CA GLY A 86 -13.61 9.42 -0.43
C GLY A 86 -13.85 10.31 0.80
N LEU A 87 -14.14 9.72 1.96
CA LEU A 87 -14.19 10.44 3.23
C LEU A 87 -12.79 10.74 3.77
N ILE A 88 -11.84 9.87 3.49
CA ILE A 88 -10.43 10.02 3.89
C ILE A 88 -9.77 11.11 3.05
N TRP A 89 -10.00 11.06 1.73
CA TRP A 89 -9.48 12.05 0.79
C TRP A 89 -10.43 12.24 -0.39
N PRO A 90 -10.75 13.49 -0.77
CA PRO A 90 -11.64 13.76 -1.90
C PRO A 90 -11.15 13.08 -3.20
N ASN A 91 -12.05 12.37 -3.87
CA ASN A 91 -11.80 11.61 -5.09
C ASN A 91 -10.74 10.49 -4.94
N ALA A 92 -10.53 9.95 -3.76
CA ALA A 92 -9.54 8.90 -3.52
C ALA A 92 -9.76 7.68 -4.43
N GLU A 93 -11.02 7.22 -4.59
CA GLU A 93 -11.37 6.10 -5.45
C GLU A 93 -10.95 6.35 -6.91
N LYS A 94 -11.22 7.54 -7.42
CA LYS A 94 -10.84 7.93 -8.77
C LYS A 94 -9.32 7.94 -8.95
N LEU A 95 -8.59 8.48 -7.98
CA LEU A 95 -7.13 8.53 -8.01
C LEU A 95 -6.52 7.12 -7.95
N LEU A 96 -7.04 6.25 -7.09
CA LEU A 96 -6.60 4.85 -6.98
C LEU A 96 -6.93 4.05 -8.25
N ALA A 97 -8.12 4.22 -8.82
CA ALA A 97 -8.50 3.58 -10.06
C ALA A 97 -7.62 4.03 -11.24
N GLN A 98 -7.31 5.31 -11.33
CA GLN A 98 -6.40 5.85 -12.35
C GLN A 98 -4.98 5.30 -12.18
N ALA A 99 -4.47 5.22 -10.94
CA ALA A 99 -3.17 4.62 -10.66
C ALA A 99 -3.14 3.13 -11.04
N GLY A 100 -4.18 2.36 -10.66
CA GLY A 100 -4.32 0.96 -11.04
C GLY A 100 -4.32 0.78 -12.57
N ALA A 101 -5.12 1.58 -13.27
CA ALA A 101 -5.19 1.53 -14.73
C ALA A 101 -3.85 1.88 -15.39
N SER A 102 -3.14 2.89 -14.90
CA SER A 102 -1.83 3.29 -15.46
C SER A 102 -0.74 2.25 -15.27
N LEU A 103 -0.82 1.45 -14.19
CA LEU A 103 0.12 0.38 -13.87
C LEU A 103 -0.32 -0.99 -14.41
N GLY A 104 -1.52 -1.09 -14.97
CA GLY A 104 -2.09 -2.37 -15.42
C GLY A 104 -2.39 -3.36 -14.30
N ILE A 105 -2.62 -2.86 -13.07
CA ILE A 105 -2.89 -3.68 -11.88
C ILE A 105 -4.35 -3.57 -11.43
N PRO A 106 -4.91 -4.61 -10.79
CA PRO A 106 -6.28 -4.56 -10.31
C PRO A 106 -6.46 -3.55 -9.17
N TYR A 107 -7.58 -2.86 -9.19
CA TYR A 107 -8.10 -2.06 -8.10
C TYR A 107 -9.44 -2.63 -7.66
N THR A 108 -9.62 -2.81 -6.38
CA THR A 108 -10.87 -3.27 -5.78
C THR A 108 -11.54 -2.10 -5.07
N LEU A 109 -12.83 -1.87 -5.39
CA LEU A 109 -13.65 -0.82 -4.80
C LEU A 109 -14.39 -1.35 -3.56
#